data_b394346d7e861ae428bd7f3d63a52815
#
_entry.id   b394346d7e861ae428bd7f3d63a52815
#
_cell.length_a   1.000
_cell.length_b   1.000
_cell.length_c   1.000
_cell.angle_alpha   90.00
_cell.angle_beta   90.00
_cell.angle_gamma   90.00
#
_symmetry.space_group_name_H-M   'P 1'
#
loop_
_entity.id
_entity.type
_entity.pdbx_description
1 polymer ?
#
loop_
_entity_poly.entity_id
_entity_poly.type
_entity_poly.pdbx_seq_one_letter_code
_entity_poly.pdbx_strand_id
1 'polypeptide(L)'
;MMKHHYLFLKLAMLALAMQLTANTEVQAQDVQVQTMHEELENGITQTLWIENGARRIFGELFTPQQPRKESSIAIIAHGFNGTHEYGRHYHETLGRLGYSCYALDFPCGSVRSRSDSNTLNMSIIDEVSDLKAVVRHFRSQGFRHVVVIGESQGGLVSALTAADLKQDVSQLVLVYPALCIPDNWRKHYPRLEDIRDVTELWGVKMGRRFFEEIHDMKPLDIIGQYRGPVLIVQGDKDQVVSMDDSRRAQQLYAPGTRLHVIPGAAHGFRPDELKQEMEQLETFLKKE
;
A
#
# COMPACT_ATOMS: atom_id res chain seq x y z
N MET A 1 36.32 49.44 -24.89
CA MET A 1 36.50 47.98 -25.12
C MET A 1 35.87 47.07 -24.05
N MET A 2 35.71 47.46 -22.78
CA MET A 2 35.13 46.60 -21.73
C MET A 2 33.63 46.38 -21.81
N LYS A 3 32.81 47.28 -22.37
CA LYS A 3 31.34 47.13 -22.42
C LYS A 3 30.83 46.07 -23.40
N HIS A 4 31.59 45.74 -24.46
CA HIS A 4 31.20 44.72 -25.45
C HIS A 4 31.42 43.30 -24.96
N HIS A 5 32.41 43.04 -24.08
CA HIS A 5 32.65 41.72 -23.50
C HIS A 5 31.56 41.30 -22.53
N TYR A 6 30.98 42.23 -21.75
CA TYR A 6 29.91 41.97 -20.81
C TYR A 6 28.58 41.60 -21.49
N LEU A 7 28.34 42.19 -22.68
CA LEU A 7 27.10 41.89 -23.41
C LEU A 7 27.16 40.49 -24.06
N PHE A 8 28.35 40.10 -24.59
CA PHE A 8 28.54 38.75 -25.14
C PHE A 8 28.44 37.64 -24.09
N LEU A 9 29.00 37.86 -22.88
CA LEU A 9 28.87 36.89 -21.77
C LEU A 9 27.42 36.74 -21.29
N LYS A 10 26.63 37.82 -21.22
CA LYS A 10 25.20 37.73 -20.85
C LYS A 10 24.35 37.03 -21.92
N LEU A 11 24.62 37.25 -23.19
CA LEU A 11 23.95 36.55 -24.28
C LEU A 11 24.30 35.05 -24.33
N ALA A 12 25.56 34.70 -24.07
CA ALA A 12 26.01 33.31 -24.01
C ALA A 12 25.41 32.58 -22.79
N MET A 13 25.29 33.23 -21.64
CA MET A 13 24.64 32.65 -20.47
C MET A 13 23.11 32.50 -20.64
N LEU A 14 22.47 33.43 -21.34
CA LEU A 14 21.06 33.34 -21.66
C LEU A 14 20.78 32.20 -22.66
N ALA A 15 21.63 32.02 -23.67
CA ALA A 15 21.54 30.92 -24.63
C ALA A 15 21.78 29.56 -23.96
N LEU A 16 22.73 29.47 -23.03
CA LEU A 16 23.01 28.25 -22.27
C LEU A 16 21.87 27.92 -21.30
N ALA A 17 21.23 28.93 -20.66
CA ALA A 17 20.06 28.74 -19.81
C ALA A 17 18.83 28.28 -20.62
N MET A 18 18.63 28.83 -21.83
CA MET A 18 17.54 28.39 -22.72
C MET A 18 17.76 26.98 -23.26
N GLN A 19 19.01 26.58 -23.54
CA GLN A 19 19.33 25.19 -23.94
C GLN A 19 19.18 24.19 -22.80
N LEU A 20 19.50 24.58 -21.56
CA LEU A 20 19.29 23.72 -20.36
C LEU A 20 17.80 23.56 -20.05
N THR A 21 16.97 24.59 -20.19
CA THR A 21 15.49 24.49 -20.00
C THR A 21 14.86 23.68 -21.12
N ALA A 22 15.25 23.88 -22.37
CA ALA A 22 14.75 23.09 -23.49
C ALA A 22 15.11 21.60 -23.37
N ASN A 23 16.34 21.27 -22.92
CA ASN A 23 16.74 19.89 -22.71
C ASN A 23 16.00 19.22 -21.52
N THR A 24 15.70 19.97 -20.47
CA THR A 24 14.91 19.45 -19.34
C THR A 24 13.43 19.26 -19.71
N GLU A 25 12.85 20.12 -20.52
CA GLU A 25 11.48 19.95 -21.03
C GLU A 25 11.37 18.77 -22.01
N VAL A 26 12.37 18.60 -22.91
CA VAL A 26 12.42 17.45 -23.83
C VAL A 26 12.59 16.15 -23.07
N GLN A 27 13.48 16.08 -22.07
CA GLN A 27 13.62 14.89 -21.23
C GLN A 27 12.37 14.60 -20.42
N ALA A 28 11.70 15.61 -19.89
CA ALA A 28 10.44 15.43 -19.16
C ALA A 28 9.29 14.96 -20.10
N GLN A 29 9.23 15.47 -21.33
CA GLN A 29 8.29 14.99 -22.34
C GLN A 29 8.59 13.56 -22.80
N ASP A 30 9.85 13.20 -23.01
CA ASP A 30 10.26 11.85 -23.40
C ASP A 30 9.96 10.83 -22.29
N VAL A 31 10.19 11.18 -21.02
CA VAL A 31 9.81 10.34 -19.86
C VAL A 31 8.29 10.20 -19.77
N GLN A 32 7.53 11.28 -19.99
CA GLN A 32 6.08 11.25 -19.93
C GLN A 32 5.47 10.44 -21.09
N VAL A 33 6.04 10.55 -22.30
CA VAL A 33 5.64 9.75 -23.47
C VAL A 33 6.03 8.28 -23.28
N GLN A 34 7.18 7.98 -22.70
CA GLN A 34 7.60 6.61 -22.40
C GLN A 34 6.73 5.98 -21.31
N THR A 35 6.38 6.71 -20.25
CA THR A 35 5.45 6.26 -19.21
C THR A 35 4.04 6.02 -19.79
N MET A 36 3.55 6.90 -20.66
CA MET A 36 2.27 6.70 -21.36
C MET A 36 2.33 5.51 -22.32
N HIS A 37 3.46 5.24 -22.97
CA HIS A 37 3.61 4.08 -23.86
C HIS A 37 3.62 2.76 -23.09
N GLU A 38 4.30 2.71 -21.95
CA GLU A 38 4.31 1.55 -21.05
C GLU A 38 2.91 1.31 -20.44
N GLU A 39 2.16 2.35 -20.08
CA GLU A 39 0.76 2.24 -19.64
C GLU A 39 -0.15 1.72 -20.77
N LEU A 40 0.07 2.14 -22.02
CA LEU A 40 -0.70 1.67 -23.17
C LEU A 40 -0.39 0.22 -23.56
N GLU A 41 0.82 -0.26 -23.29
CA GLU A 41 1.20 -1.65 -23.55
C GLU A 41 0.64 -2.64 -22.51
N ASN A 42 0.53 -2.23 -21.23
CA ASN A 42 0.18 -3.13 -20.13
C ASN A 42 -1.27 -3.00 -19.62
N GLY A 43 -1.93 -1.87 -19.84
CA GLY A 43 -3.29 -1.62 -19.35
C GLY A 43 -3.62 -0.14 -19.23
N ILE A 44 -4.74 0.16 -18.59
CA ILE A 44 -5.26 1.53 -18.40
C ILE A 44 -5.35 1.80 -16.91
N THR A 45 -4.81 2.93 -16.47
CA THR A 45 -4.95 3.43 -15.10
C THR A 45 -5.93 4.59 -15.07
N GLN A 46 -6.89 4.55 -14.15
CA GLN A 46 -7.87 5.62 -13.92
C GLN A 46 -8.08 5.87 -12.44
N THR A 47 -8.40 7.12 -12.09
CA THR A 47 -8.76 7.46 -10.71
C THR A 47 -10.18 7.01 -10.40
N LEU A 48 -10.40 6.49 -9.19
CA LEU A 48 -11.71 6.06 -8.73
C LEU A 48 -11.92 6.48 -7.27
N TRP A 49 -13.11 7.02 -6.99
CA TRP A 49 -13.55 7.34 -5.64
C TRP A 49 -14.61 6.34 -5.17
N ILE A 50 -14.45 5.81 -3.97
CA ILE A 50 -15.39 4.87 -3.37
C ILE A 50 -15.95 5.48 -2.09
N GLU A 51 -17.28 5.42 -1.93
CA GLU A 51 -17.96 5.99 -0.77
C GLU A 51 -18.01 4.97 0.39
N ASN A 52 -17.78 5.44 1.61
CA ASN A 52 -17.99 4.71 2.86
C ASN A 52 -18.71 5.62 3.87
N GLY A 53 -20.03 5.71 3.79
CA GLY A 53 -20.82 6.67 4.54
C GLY A 53 -20.46 8.11 4.18
N ALA A 54 -20.00 8.88 5.15
CA ALA A 54 -19.54 10.26 4.93
C ALA A 54 -18.08 10.33 4.43
N ARG A 55 -17.37 9.22 4.37
CA ARG A 55 -15.96 9.16 3.95
C ARG A 55 -15.88 8.86 2.46
N ARG A 56 -14.90 9.44 1.79
CA ARG A 56 -14.60 9.18 0.38
C ARG A 56 -13.18 8.66 0.26
N ILE A 57 -13.04 7.52 -0.37
CA ILE A 57 -11.78 6.79 -0.52
C ILE A 57 -11.28 7.01 -1.95
N PHE A 58 -10.17 7.72 -2.08
CA PHE A 58 -9.46 7.88 -3.35
C PHE A 58 -8.65 6.61 -3.65
N GLY A 59 -8.50 6.29 -4.93
CA GLY A 59 -7.55 5.27 -5.38
C GLY A 59 -7.33 5.32 -6.88
N GLU A 60 -6.34 4.55 -7.33
CA GLU A 60 -6.06 4.29 -8.75
C GLU A 60 -6.47 2.86 -9.09
N LEU A 61 -7.29 2.72 -10.12
CA LEU A 61 -7.70 1.44 -10.70
C LEU A 61 -6.90 1.20 -11.98
N PHE A 62 -6.03 0.22 -11.95
CA PHE A 62 -5.37 -0.33 -13.11
C PHE A 62 -6.19 -1.49 -13.69
N THR A 63 -6.45 -1.47 -14.98
CA THR A 63 -7.15 -2.54 -15.71
C THR A 63 -6.23 -3.08 -16.81
N PRO A 64 -5.85 -4.37 -16.78
CA PRO A 64 -4.96 -4.95 -17.79
C PRO A 64 -5.63 -5.04 -19.15
N GLN A 65 -4.84 -5.03 -20.21
CA GLN A 65 -5.37 -5.22 -21.59
C GLN A 65 -6.05 -6.58 -21.79
N GLN A 66 -5.57 -7.59 -21.10
CA GLN A 66 -6.11 -8.96 -21.18
C GLN A 66 -6.57 -9.42 -19.79
N PRO A 67 -7.77 -9.01 -19.35
CA PRO A 67 -8.30 -9.45 -18.06
C PRO A 67 -8.61 -10.95 -18.08
N ARG A 68 -8.52 -11.60 -16.92
CA ARG A 68 -8.97 -13.00 -16.76
C ARG A 68 -10.46 -13.11 -17.06
N LYS A 69 -10.87 -14.30 -17.54
CA LYS A 69 -12.31 -14.61 -17.78
C LYS A 69 -13.15 -14.45 -16.52
N GLU A 70 -12.60 -14.79 -15.37
CA GLU A 70 -13.18 -14.50 -14.05
C GLU A 70 -12.72 -13.13 -13.62
N SER A 71 -13.64 -12.20 -13.44
CA SER A 71 -13.33 -10.84 -12.98
C SER A 71 -12.53 -10.89 -11.68
N SER A 72 -11.22 -10.68 -11.80
CA SER A 72 -10.25 -10.77 -10.69
C SER A 72 -9.67 -9.39 -10.40
N ILE A 73 -9.58 -9.04 -9.12
CA ILE A 73 -8.99 -7.78 -8.68
C ILE A 73 -8.09 -7.99 -7.45
N ALA A 74 -6.97 -7.30 -7.43
CA ALA A 74 -6.16 -7.10 -6.24
C ALA A 74 -6.41 -5.71 -5.65
N ILE A 75 -6.70 -5.63 -4.36
CA ILE A 75 -6.88 -4.39 -3.62
C ILE A 75 -5.66 -4.20 -2.73
N ILE A 76 -4.96 -3.07 -2.89
CA ILE A 76 -3.68 -2.79 -2.23
C ILE A 76 -3.87 -1.74 -1.15
N ALA A 77 -3.57 -2.14 0.09
CA ALA A 77 -3.64 -1.33 1.30
C ALA A 77 -2.23 -0.93 1.74
N HIS A 78 -1.91 0.37 1.63
CA HIS A 78 -0.59 0.91 1.96
C HIS A 78 -0.30 0.90 3.47
N GLY A 79 1.00 0.97 3.83
CA GLY A 79 1.46 1.13 5.20
C GLY A 79 1.29 2.54 5.77
N PHE A 80 1.74 2.74 7.02
CA PHE A 80 1.71 4.03 7.71
C PHE A 80 2.27 5.17 6.86
N ASN A 81 1.50 6.25 6.72
CA ASN A 81 1.86 7.43 5.92
C ASN A 81 2.18 7.13 4.45
N GLY A 82 1.74 5.99 3.93
CA GLY A 82 1.82 5.62 2.51
C GLY A 82 0.69 6.25 1.68
N THR A 83 0.69 5.96 0.38
CA THR A 83 -0.36 6.36 -0.57
C THR A 83 -0.58 5.28 -1.63
N HIS A 84 -1.64 5.43 -2.43
CA HIS A 84 -1.92 4.57 -3.59
C HIS A 84 -0.72 4.39 -4.54
N GLU A 85 0.20 5.36 -4.61
CA GLU A 85 1.38 5.29 -5.48
C GLU A 85 2.26 4.06 -5.19
N TYR A 86 2.25 3.59 -3.95
CA TYR A 86 2.96 2.37 -3.58
C TYR A 86 2.42 1.15 -4.33
N GLY A 87 1.15 1.11 -4.68
CA GLY A 87 0.53 0.01 -5.41
C GLY A 87 1.03 -0.17 -6.85
N ARG A 88 1.71 0.83 -7.42
CA ARG A 88 2.11 0.80 -8.83
C ARG A 88 3.11 -0.32 -9.17
N HIS A 89 3.97 -0.72 -8.24
CA HIS A 89 4.93 -1.80 -8.48
C HIS A 89 4.27 -3.18 -8.66
N TYR A 90 2.99 -3.34 -8.28
CA TYR A 90 2.22 -4.55 -8.52
C TYR A 90 1.64 -4.64 -9.94
N HIS A 91 1.50 -3.50 -10.66
CA HIS A 91 0.76 -3.43 -11.92
C HIS A 91 1.29 -4.39 -12.99
N GLU A 92 2.61 -4.47 -13.16
CA GLU A 92 3.22 -5.37 -14.16
C GLU A 92 2.89 -6.83 -13.85
N THR A 93 3.15 -7.29 -12.62
CA THR A 93 2.93 -8.68 -12.24
C THR A 93 1.45 -9.05 -12.26
N LEU A 94 0.59 -8.22 -11.69
CA LEU A 94 -0.86 -8.45 -11.67
C LEU A 94 -1.46 -8.37 -13.08
N GLY A 95 -1.00 -7.41 -13.90
CA GLY A 95 -1.44 -7.25 -15.28
C GLY A 95 -1.12 -8.47 -16.13
N ARG A 96 0.10 -9.04 -16.05
CA ARG A 96 0.45 -10.30 -16.74
C ARG A 96 -0.43 -11.47 -16.30
N LEU A 97 -0.89 -11.46 -15.07
CA LEU A 97 -1.80 -12.47 -14.53
C LEU A 97 -3.27 -12.20 -14.87
N GLY A 98 -3.56 -11.05 -15.50
CA GLY A 98 -4.91 -10.65 -15.88
C GLY A 98 -5.76 -10.12 -14.74
N TYR A 99 -5.15 -9.70 -13.63
CA TYR A 99 -5.83 -9.05 -12.50
C TYR A 99 -5.94 -7.55 -12.73
N SER A 100 -7.12 -6.97 -12.49
CA SER A 100 -7.20 -5.55 -12.17
C SER A 100 -6.54 -5.27 -10.83
N CYS A 101 -6.11 -4.02 -10.59
CA CYS A 101 -5.46 -3.64 -9.36
C CYS A 101 -6.02 -2.30 -8.89
N TYR A 102 -6.51 -2.21 -7.65
CA TYR A 102 -6.95 -0.97 -7.04
C TYR A 102 -6.08 -0.65 -5.82
N ALA A 103 -5.30 0.40 -5.92
CA ALA A 103 -4.51 0.91 -4.82
C ALA A 103 -5.20 2.14 -4.22
N LEU A 104 -5.52 2.09 -2.93
CA LEU A 104 -6.28 3.13 -2.25
C LEU A 104 -5.39 4.07 -1.44
N ASP A 105 -5.91 5.28 -1.17
CA ASP A 105 -5.44 6.16 -0.10
C ASP A 105 -6.38 6.03 1.09
N PHE A 106 -5.92 5.53 2.22
CA PHE A 106 -6.73 5.58 3.44
C PHE A 106 -7.02 7.03 3.83
N PRO A 107 -8.30 7.43 4.04
CA PRO A 107 -8.60 8.70 4.67
C PRO A 107 -7.90 8.82 6.01
N CYS A 108 -7.20 9.93 6.22
CA CYS A 108 -6.37 10.21 7.41
C CYS A 108 -5.13 9.30 7.58
N GLY A 109 -4.89 8.31 6.71
CA GLY A 109 -3.76 7.37 6.82
C GLY A 109 -2.39 7.96 6.44
N SER A 110 -2.38 9.15 5.81
CA SER A 110 -1.15 9.81 5.34
C SER A 110 -1.31 11.32 5.28
N VAL A 111 -0.23 12.07 5.52
CA VAL A 111 -0.16 13.51 5.28
C VAL A 111 -0.27 13.87 3.79
N ARG A 112 -0.14 12.88 2.90
CA ARG A 112 -0.26 13.01 1.43
C ARG A 112 -1.51 12.33 0.87
N SER A 113 -2.39 11.80 1.72
CA SER A 113 -3.62 11.14 1.29
C SER A 113 -4.49 12.10 0.48
N ARG A 114 -4.93 11.67 -0.69
CA ARG A 114 -5.90 12.39 -1.52
C ARG A 114 -7.34 12.20 -1.03
N SER A 115 -7.56 11.21 -0.17
CA SER A 115 -8.86 10.99 0.48
C SER A 115 -9.11 12.05 1.57
N ASP A 116 -8.25 12.10 2.58
CA ASP A 116 -8.15 13.08 3.64
C ASP A 116 -6.73 12.97 4.23
N SER A 117 -6.04 14.08 4.36
CA SER A 117 -4.65 14.13 4.86
C SER A 117 -4.55 14.52 6.33
N ASN A 118 -5.66 14.65 7.06
CA ASN A 118 -5.66 15.00 8.49
C ASN A 118 -5.32 13.79 9.38
N THR A 119 -4.05 13.47 9.52
CA THR A 119 -3.56 12.32 10.29
C THR A 119 -3.85 12.37 11.79
N LEU A 120 -4.30 13.52 12.34
CA LEU A 120 -4.83 13.59 13.71
C LEU A 120 -6.11 12.74 13.89
N ASN A 121 -6.80 12.42 12.80
CA ASN A 121 -7.96 11.55 12.78
C ASN A 121 -7.64 10.13 12.28
N MET A 122 -6.37 9.75 12.15
CA MET A 122 -5.99 8.39 11.78
C MET A 122 -6.61 7.37 12.75
N SER A 123 -7.11 6.26 12.21
CA SER A 123 -7.74 5.21 12.99
C SER A 123 -7.67 3.87 12.27
N ILE A 124 -7.13 2.84 12.92
CA ILE A 124 -7.11 1.46 12.39
C ILE A 124 -8.53 0.93 12.16
N ILE A 125 -9.47 1.26 13.05
CA ILE A 125 -10.87 0.82 12.91
C ILE A 125 -11.52 1.44 11.68
N ASP A 126 -11.27 2.72 11.43
CA ASP A 126 -11.76 3.40 10.23
C ASP A 126 -11.11 2.84 8.96
N GLU A 127 -9.79 2.59 8.97
CA GLU A 127 -9.09 1.97 7.84
C GLU A 127 -9.64 0.58 7.51
N VAL A 128 -9.97 -0.24 8.52
CA VAL A 128 -10.65 -1.53 8.33
C VAL A 128 -12.04 -1.33 7.72
N SER A 129 -12.81 -0.35 8.19
CA SER A 129 -14.11 -0.01 7.63
C SER A 129 -14.01 0.43 6.17
N ASP A 130 -13.01 1.26 5.84
CA ASP A 130 -12.76 1.74 4.48
C ASP A 130 -12.36 0.60 3.55
N LEU A 131 -11.45 -0.27 3.95
CA LEU A 131 -11.04 -1.42 3.14
C LEU A 131 -12.20 -2.40 2.92
N LYS A 132 -13.07 -2.60 3.93
CA LYS A 132 -14.30 -3.39 3.78
C LYS A 132 -15.24 -2.77 2.74
N ALA A 133 -15.41 -1.46 2.75
CA ALA A 133 -16.23 -0.75 1.75
C ALA A 133 -15.66 -0.93 0.35
N VAL A 134 -14.34 -0.85 0.17
CA VAL A 134 -13.66 -1.08 -1.10
C VAL A 134 -13.88 -2.51 -1.60
N VAL A 135 -13.69 -3.53 -0.75
CA VAL A 135 -13.94 -4.93 -1.11
C VAL A 135 -15.40 -5.14 -1.55
N ARG A 136 -16.36 -4.63 -0.80
CA ARG A 136 -17.79 -4.74 -1.12
C ARG A 136 -18.14 -4.01 -2.42
N HIS A 137 -17.54 -2.85 -2.66
CA HIS A 137 -17.73 -2.11 -3.92
C HIS A 137 -17.34 -3.00 -5.11
N PHE A 138 -16.15 -3.57 -5.15
CA PHE A 138 -15.72 -4.40 -6.26
C PHE A 138 -16.50 -5.71 -6.37
N ARG A 139 -16.88 -6.32 -5.25
CA ARG A 139 -17.82 -7.46 -5.25
C ARG A 139 -19.16 -7.10 -5.90
N SER A 140 -19.72 -5.92 -5.62
CA SER A 140 -20.96 -5.45 -6.24
C SER A 140 -20.81 -5.13 -7.73
N GLN A 141 -19.60 -4.79 -8.19
CA GLN A 141 -19.27 -4.60 -9.62
C GLN A 141 -19.04 -5.93 -10.37
N GLY A 142 -19.21 -7.08 -9.71
CA GLY A 142 -19.10 -8.38 -10.33
C GLY A 142 -17.72 -9.02 -10.28
N PHE A 143 -16.74 -8.44 -9.58
CA PHE A 143 -15.47 -9.10 -9.31
C PHE A 143 -15.69 -10.29 -8.38
N ARG A 144 -15.43 -11.49 -8.87
CA ARG A 144 -15.65 -12.74 -8.12
C ARG A 144 -14.43 -13.20 -7.35
N HIS A 145 -13.25 -12.86 -7.84
CA HIS A 145 -11.99 -13.19 -7.19
C HIS A 145 -11.32 -11.92 -6.70
N VAL A 146 -11.36 -11.69 -5.39
CA VAL A 146 -10.81 -10.51 -4.72
C VAL A 146 -9.61 -10.92 -3.88
N VAL A 147 -8.43 -10.41 -4.26
CA VAL A 147 -7.20 -10.53 -3.48
C VAL A 147 -7.01 -9.25 -2.68
N VAL A 148 -6.72 -9.35 -1.40
CA VAL A 148 -6.33 -8.20 -0.58
C VAL A 148 -4.83 -8.31 -0.29
N ILE A 149 -4.09 -7.26 -0.62
CA ILE A 149 -2.64 -7.15 -0.39
C ILE A 149 -2.43 -5.99 0.59
N GLY A 150 -1.81 -6.26 1.72
CA GLY A 150 -1.57 -5.23 2.73
C GLY A 150 -0.14 -5.20 3.22
N GLU A 151 0.42 -3.99 3.33
CA GLU A 151 1.78 -3.74 3.74
C GLU A 151 1.85 -3.08 5.10
N SER A 152 2.74 -3.52 5.97
CA SER A 152 2.98 -2.90 7.26
C SER A 152 1.67 -2.66 8.03
N GLN A 153 1.30 -1.40 8.33
CA GLN A 153 -0.01 -1.04 8.92
C GLN A 153 -1.17 -1.52 8.04
N GLY A 154 -1.10 -1.36 6.72
CA GLY A 154 -2.09 -1.91 5.79
C GLY A 154 -2.17 -3.44 5.86
N GLY A 155 -1.09 -4.13 6.25
CA GLY A 155 -1.08 -5.57 6.54
C GLY A 155 -1.93 -5.92 7.76
N LEU A 156 -1.84 -5.15 8.84
CA LEU A 156 -2.72 -5.29 10.00
C LEU A 156 -4.19 -5.07 9.60
N VAL A 157 -4.46 -3.97 8.89
CA VAL A 157 -5.82 -3.61 8.42
C VAL A 157 -6.39 -4.71 7.51
N SER A 158 -5.58 -5.23 6.58
CA SER A 158 -5.96 -6.29 5.65
C SER A 158 -6.26 -7.60 6.36
N ALA A 159 -5.46 -7.97 7.37
CA ALA A 159 -5.67 -9.17 8.16
C ALA A 159 -6.99 -9.12 8.96
N LEU A 160 -7.28 -7.97 9.59
CA LEU A 160 -8.55 -7.74 10.31
C LEU A 160 -9.75 -7.71 9.35
N THR A 161 -9.59 -7.06 8.19
CA THR A 161 -10.63 -7.00 7.14
C THR A 161 -10.97 -8.39 6.61
N ALA A 162 -9.96 -9.21 6.31
CA ALA A 162 -10.18 -10.57 5.83
C ALA A 162 -10.84 -11.47 6.88
N ALA A 163 -10.49 -11.31 8.16
CA ALA A 163 -11.12 -12.03 9.26
C ALA A 163 -12.62 -11.72 9.39
N ASP A 164 -13.03 -10.48 9.11
CA ASP A 164 -14.43 -10.05 9.17
C ASP A 164 -15.22 -10.44 7.90
N LEU A 165 -14.66 -10.20 6.71
CA LEU A 165 -15.31 -10.44 5.42
C LEU A 165 -15.26 -11.90 4.96
N LYS A 166 -14.33 -12.70 5.49
CA LYS A 166 -14.22 -14.14 5.21
C LYS A 166 -14.23 -14.46 3.70
N GLN A 167 -15.29 -15.10 3.20
CA GLN A 167 -15.42 -15.54 1.80
C GLN A 167 -15.47 -14.40 0.77
N ASP A 168 -15.69 -13.15 1.16
CA ASP A 168 -15.64 -12.02 0.24
C ASP A 168 -14.20 -11.67 -0.17
N VAL A 169 -13.21 -12.13 0.61
CA VAL A 169 -11.78 -12.10 0.28
C VAL A 169 -11.37 -13.49 -0.17
N SER A 170 -10.98 -13.63 -1.44
CA SER A 170 -10.59 -14.92 -2.01
C SER A 170 -9.18 -15.33 -1.57
N GLN A 171 -8.23 -14.39 -1.55
CA GLN A 171 -6.85 -14.61 -1.12
C GLN A 171 -6.33 -13.39 -0.36
N LEU A 172 -5.43 -13.62 0.60
CA LEU A 172 -4.81 -12.58 1.42
C LEU A 172 -3.28 -12.62 1.27
N VAL A 173 -2.69 -11.46 0.99
CA VAL A 173 -1.23 -11.28 0.94
C VAL A 173 -0.84 -10.24 1.97
N LEU A 174 0.08 -10.60 2.85
CA LEU A 174 0.56 -9.77 3.95
C LEU A 174 2.06 -9.55 3.77
N VAL A 175 2.45 -8.31 3.55
CA VAL A 175 3.83 -7.91 3.34
C VAL A 175 4.33 -7.20 4.61
N TYR A 176 5.29 -7.80 5.30
CA TYR A 176 5.77 -7.37 6.62
C TYR A 176 4.66 -6.80 7.51
N PRO A 177 3.57 -7.57 7.79
CA PRO A 177 2.37 -7.06 8.42
C PRO A 177 2.62 -6.59 9.85
N ALA A 178 2.29 -5.33 10.15
CA ALA A 178 2.53 -4.73 11.45
C ALA A 178 1.49 -5.14 12.51
N LEU A 179 1.32 -6.44 12.72
CA LEU A 179 0.41 -7.01 13.72
C LEU A 179 0.77 -6.61 15.15
N CYS A 180 2.02 -6.18 15.36
CA CYS A 180 2.56 -5.70 16.63
C CYS A 180 2.11 -4.27 17.02
N ILE A 181 1.44 -3.52 16.14
CA ILE A 181 1.08 -2.11 16.41
C ILE A 181 0.39 -1.95 17.77
N PRO A 182 -0.69 -2.70 18.12
CA PRO A 182 -1.35 -2.54 19.41
C PRO A 182 -0.43 -2.85 20.59
N ASP A 183 0.35 -3.93 20.50
CA ASP A 183 1.26 -4.33 21.58
C ASP A 183 2.40 -3.33 21.81
N ASN A 184 2.95 -2.77 20.71
CA ASN A 184 4.02 -1.78 20.79
C ASN A 184 3.52 -0.48 21.42
N TRP A 185 2.35 -0.01 21.03
CA TRP A 185 1.76 1.20 21.60
C TRP A 185 1.28 1.01 23.03
N ARG A 186 0.77 -0.17 23.41
CA ARG A 186 0.44 -0.50 24.80
C ARG A 186 1.68 -0.53 25.70
N LYS A 187 2.85 -0.95 25.18
CA LYS A 187 4.12 -0.83 25.93
C LYS A 187 4.54 0.64 26.11
N HIS A 188 4.28 1.48 25.10
CA HIS A 188 4.59 2.90 25.14
C HIS A 188 3.62 3.69 26.05
N TYR A 189 2.34 3.35 25.98
CA TYR A 189 1.26 3.90 26.80
C TYR A 189 0.58 2.75 27.57
N PRO A 190 1.13 2.36 28.75
CA PRO A 190 0.58 1.23 29.51
C PRO A 190 -0.85 1.46 30.02
N ARG A 191 -1.24 2.73 30.23
CA ARG A 191 -2.57 3.12 30.71
C ARG A 191 -3.18 4.14 29.74
N LEU A 192 -4.50 4.13 29.63
CA LEU A 192 -5.23 5.05 28.75
C LEU A 192 -5.02 6.52 29.12
N GLU A 193 -4.88 6.83 30.43
CA GLU A 193 -4.62 8.19 30.89
C GLU A 193 -3.23 8.71 30.49
N ASP A 194 -2.27 7.84 30.20
CA ASP A 194 -0.92 8.24 29.77
C ASP A 194 -0.88 8.67 28.29
N ILE A 195 -1.93 8.34 27.51
CA ILE A 195 -2.01 8.66 26.09
C ILE A 195 -2.10 10.18 25.91
N ARG A 196 -1.17 10.73 25.14
CA ARG A 196 -1.13 12.16 24.82
C ARG A 196 -2.21 12.52 23.79
N ASP A 197 -2.68 13.77 23.82
CA ASP A 197 -3.63 14.27 22.81
C ASP A 197 -3.06 14.19 21.39
N VAL A 198 -1.75 14.42 21.26
CA VAL A 198 -1.01 14.28 20.00
C VAL A 198 0.30 13.56 20.26
N THR A 199 0.58 12.54 19.44
CA THR A 199 1.84 11.81 19.42
C THR A 199 2.45 11.89 18.02
N GLU A 200 3.76 12.06 17.95
CA GLU A 200 4.48 12.12 16.68
C GLU A 200 5.30 10.84 16.46
N LEU A 201 5.17 10.23 15.28
CA LEU A 201 5.98 9.12 14.82
C LEU A 201 6.53 9.44 13.43
N TRP A 202 7.86 9.43 13.27
CA TRP A 202 8.56 9.70 12.02
C TRP A 202 8.08 10.99 11.31
N GLY A 203 7.86 12.05 12.09
CA GLY A 203 7.40 13.34 11.57
C GLY A 203 5.89 13.44 11.30
N VAL A 204 5.12 12.40 11.55
CA VAL A 204 3.67 12.38 11.38
C VAL A 204 2.98 12.49 12.73
N LYS A 205 2.07 13.46 12.87
CA LYS A 205 1.29 13.67 14.08
C LYS A 205 0.00 12.86 14.05
N MET A 206 -0.23 12.07 15.07
CA MET A 206 -1.45 11.27 15.27
C MET A 206 -2.19 11.76 16.51
N GLY A 207 -3.51 11.76 16.45
CA GLY A 207 -4.35 12.10 17.58
C GLY A 207 -4.52 10.95 18.58
N ARG A 208 -4.95 11.29 19.79
CA ARG A 208 -5.18 10.39 20.93
C ARG A 208 -6.06 9.18 20.55
N ARG A 209 -7.09 9.39 19.71
CA ARG A 209 -8.05 8.38 19.26
C ARG A 209 -7.35 7.14 18.67
N PHE A 210 -6.30 7.31 17.86
CA PHE A 210 -5.56 6.19 17.27
C PHE A 210 -5.10 5.19 18.35
N PHE A 211 -4.54 5.69 19.43
CA PHE A 211 -3.95 4.88 20.50
C PHE A 211 -5.00 4.26 21.41
N GLU A 212 -6.07 5.01 21.73
CA GLU A 212 -7.19 4.51 22.54
C GLU A 212 -7.88 3.32 21.87
N GLU A 213 -8.17 3.42 20.56
CA GLU A 213 -8.89 2.38 19.82
C GLU A 213 -8.11 1.06 19.70
N ILE A 214 -6.78 1.12 19.64
CA ILE A 214 -5.94 -0.07 19.52
C ILE A 214 -5.43 -0.60 20.85
N HIS A 215 -5.64 0.11 21.95
CA HIS A 215 -5.02 -0.21 23.25
C HIS A 215 -5.27 -1.65 23.69
N ASP A 216 -6.51 -2.10 23.59
CA ASP A 216 -6.89 -3.46 23.99
C ASP A 216 -7.04 -4.43 22.80
N MET A 217 -6.70 -3.96 21.59
CA MET A 217 -6.79 -4.77 20.38
C MET A 217 -5.75 -5.91 20.42
N LYS A 218 -6.20 -7.12 20.08
CA LYS A 218 -5.37 -8.32 19.98
C LYS A 218 -5.54 -8.96 18.59
N PRO A 219 -4.82 -8.47 17.59
CA PRO A 219 -5.00 -8.95 16.21
C PRO A 219 -4.85 -10.46 16.05
N LEU A 220 -3.87 -11.05 16.76
CA LEU A 220 -3.60 -12.50 16.68
C LEU A 220 -4.75 -13.37 17.22
N ASP A 221 -5.64 -12.84 18.06
CA ASP A 221 -6.82 -13.57 18.52
C ASP A 221 -7.96 -13.55 17.47
N ILE A 222 -7.86 -12.67 16.46
CA ILE A 222 -8.91 -12.40 15.48
C ILE A 222 -8.58 -12.97 14.10
N ILE A 223 -7.36 -12.77 13.61
CA ILE A 223 -6.97 -13.01 12.22
C ILE A 223 -7.18 -14.46 11.77
N GLY A 224 -7.06 -15.43 12.68
CA GLY A 224 -7.31 -16.85 12.42
C GLY A 224 -8.76 -17.18 12.05
N GLN A 225 -9.70 -16.23 12.11
CA GLN A 225 -11.06 -16.41 11.61
C GLN A 225 -11.14 -16.42 10.07
N TYR A 226 -10.16 -15.83 9.38
CA TYR A 226 -10.01 -15.99 7.94
C TYR A 226 -9.46 -17.39 7.61
N ARG A 227 -10.13 -18.10 6.73
CA ARG A 227 -9.82 -19.50 6.36
C ARG A 227 -9.39 -19.68 4.91
N GLY A 228 -9.36 -18.60 4.14
CA GLY A 228 -8.85 -18.62 2.77
C GLY A 228 -7.32 -18.73 2.73
N PRO A 229 -6.76 -18.88 1.51
CA PRO A 229 -5.31 -18.92 1.30
C PRO A 229 -4.61 -17.64 1.75
N VAL A 230 -3.45 -17.77 2.40
CA VAL A 230 -2.63 -16.64 2.87
C VAL A 230 -1.18 -16.80 2.43
N LEU A 231 -0.61 -15.71 1.90
CA LEU A 231 0.82 -15.52 1.72
C LEU A 231 1.31 -14.43 2.67
N ILE A 232 2.36 -14.71 3.44
CA ILE A 232 3.07 -13.72 4.25
C ILE A 232 4.48 -13.58 3.67
N VAL A 233 4.94 -12.36 3.41
CA VAL A 233 6.31 -12.06 2.97
C VAL A 233 6.96 -11.17 4.01
N GLN A 234 8.12 -11.57 4.54
CA GLN A 234 8.78 -10.88 5.66
C GLN A 234 10.31 -10.89 5.48
N GLY A 235 10.95 -9.77 5.78
CA GLY A 235 12.41 -9.69 5.88
C GLY A 235 12.94 -10.22 7.23
N ASP A 236 14.04 -10.94 7.25
CA ASP A 236 14.62 -11.47 8.50
C ASP A 236 15.44 -10.45 9.30
N LYS A 237 15.68 -9.27 8.73
CA LYS A 237 16.35 -8.11 9.37
C LYS A 237 15.39 -6.95 9.64
N ASP A 238 14.09 -7.19 9.56
CA ASP A 238 13.09 -6.21 9.91
C ASP A 238 13.13 -5.88 11.41
N GLN A 239 13.45 -4.61 11.73
CA GLN A 239 13.53 -4.09 13.10
C GLN A 239 12.27 -3.34 13.53
N VAL A 240 11.32 -3.13 12.62
CA VAL A 240 10.05 -2.43 12.87
C VAL A 240 8.96 -3.43 13.23
N VAL A 241 8.89 -4.52 12.45
CA VAL A 241 7.89 -5.59 12.61
C VAL A 241 8.59 -6.90 12.94
N SER A 242 8.16 -7.53 14.01
CA SER A 242 8.75 -8.78 14.47
C SER A 242 8.46 -9.94 13.53
N MET A 243 9.51 -10.67 13.14
CA MET A 243 9.40 -11.97 12.45
C MET A 243 8.55 -12.97 13.24
N ASP A 244 8.58 -12.89 14.58
CA ASP A 244 7.82 -13.81 15.43
C ASP A 244 6.31 -13.61 15.29
N ASP A 245 5.85 -12.37 15.04
CA ASP A 245 4.44 -12.12 14.78
C ASP A 245 3.99 -12.73 13.45
N SER A 246 4.83 -12.66 12.42
CA SER A 246 4.56 -13.33 11.14
C SER A 246 4.55 -14.86 11.26
N ARG A 247 5.44 -15.46 12.07
CA ARG A 247 5.43 -16.90 12.37
C ARG A 247 4.18 -17.31 13.15
N ARG A 248 3.76 -16.52 14.14
CA ARG A 248 2.54 -16.76 14.91
C ARG A 248 1.30 -16.64 14.00
N ALA A 249 1.25 -15.60 13.15
CA ALA A 249 0.18 -15.45 12.17
C ALA A 249 0.08 -16.66 11.24
N GLN A 250 1.21 -17.17 10.71
CA GLN A 250 1.22 -18.38 9.88
C GLN A 250 0.57 -19.57 10.58
N GLN A 251 0.80 -19.73 11.89
CA GLN A 251 0.22 -20.85 12.67
C GLN A 251 -1.28 -20.69 12.94
N LEU A 252 -1.78 -19.45 12.99
CA LEU A 252 -3.18 -19.14 13.27
C LEU A 252 -4.09 -19.27 12.04
N TYR A 253 -3.55 -19.00 10.85
CA TYR A 253 -4.26 -19.18 9.60
C TYR A 253 -4.46 -20.66 9.23
N ALA A 254 -5.26 -20.92 8.20
CA ALA A 254 -5.53 -22.26 7.73
C ALA A 254 -4.24 -23.00 7.29
N PRO A 255 -4.22 -24.35 7.37
CA PRO A 255 -3.14 -25.14 6.81
C PRO A 255 -2.88 -24.80 5.34
N GLY A 256 -1.61 -24.67 4.97
CA GLY A 256 -1.20 -24.24 3.62
C GLY A 256 -0.83 -22.76 3.52
N THR A 257 -1.02 -21.98 4.60
CA THR A 257 -0.48 -20.60 4.69
C THR A 257 1.03 -20.60 4.47
N ARG A 258 1.49 -19.75 3.56
CA ARG A 258 2.93 -19.64 3.25
C ARG A 258 3.52 -18.44 3.96
N LEU A 259 4.66 -18.65 4.61
CA LEU A 259 5.55 -17.59 5.05
C LEU A 259 6.82 -17.66 4.21
N HIS A 260 7.02 -16.66 3.37
CA HIS A 260 8.26 -16.45 2.63
C HIS A 260 9.14 -15.45 3.36
N VAL A 261 10.35 -15.89 3.71
CA VAL A 261 11.33 -15.03 4.39
C VAL A 261 12.37 -14.57 3.37
N ILE A 262 12.55 -13.26 3.23
CA ILE A 262 13.58 -12.67 2.37
C ILE A 262 14.84 -12.44 3.23
N PRO A 263 15.93 -13.21 3.00
CA PRO A 263 17.14 -13.08 3.80
C PRO A 263 17.79 -11.71 3.65
N GLY A 264 18.16 -11.08 4.76
CA GLY A 264 18.83 -9.78 4.80
C GLY A 264 17.91 -8.57 4.60
N ALA A 265 16.63 -8.78 4.26
CA ALA A 265 15.70 -7.69 4.05
C ALA A 265 15.26 -7.03 5.37
N ALA A 266 15.19 -5.71 5.36
CA ALA A 266 14.67 -4.88 6.45
C ALA A 266 13.18 -4.54 6.24
N HIS A 267 12.65 -3.60 7.03
CA HIS A 267 11.30 -3.06 6.82
C HIS A 267 11.26 -2.14 5.58
N GLY A 268 10.36 -2.42 4.64
CA GLY A 268 10.35 -1.77 3.33
C GLY A 268 11.40 -2.40 2.39
N PHE A 269 10.91 -3.02 1.31
CA PHE A 269 11.77 -3.79 0.42
C PHE A 269 12.49 -2.91 -0.61
N ARG A 270 13.78 -3.21 -0.84
CA ARG A 270 14.57 -2.65 -1.93
C ARG A 270 14.20 -3.34 -3.27
N PRO A 271 14.63 -2.81 -4.43
CA PRO A 271 14.22 -3.35 -5.73
C PRO A 271 14.42 -4.86 -5.90
N ASP A 272 15.54 -5.44 -5.45
CA ASP A 272 15.79 -6.88 -5.54
C ASP A 272 14.91 -7.70 -4.60
N GLU A 273 14.52 -7.12 -3.47
CA GLU A 273 13.60 -7.72 -2.49
C GLU A 273 12.15 -7.64 -2.99
N LEU A 274 11.76 -6.51 -3.61
CA LEU A 274 10.46 -6.36 -4.30
C LEU A 274 10.33 -7.39 -5.44
N LYS A 275 11.40 -7.65 -6.19
CA LYS A 275 11.37 -8.70 -7.22
C LYS A 275 11.07 -10.07 -6.62
N GLN A 276 11.70 -10.43 -5.51
CA GLN A 276 11.42 -11.69 -4.82
C GLN A 276 9.97 -11.75 -4.31
N GLU A 277 9.46 -10.64 -3.77
CA GLU A 277 8.05 -10.53 -3.38
C GLU A 277 7.12 -10.80 -4.57
N MET A 278 7.37 -10.15 -5.74
CA MET A 278 6.56 -10.35 -6.94
C MET A 278 6.61 -11.80 -7.45
N GLU A 279 7.75 -12.47 -7.38
CA GLU A 279 7.89 -13.90 -7.73
C GLU A 279 7.04 -14.79 -6.80
N GLN A 280 6.99 -14.48 -5.51
CA GLN A 280 6.16 -15.21 -4.55
C GLN A 280 4.68 -14.93 -4.75
N LEU A 281 4.30 -13.68 -5.01
CA LEU A 281 2.94 -13.27 -5.36
C LEU A 281 2.46 -14.02 -6.60
N GLU A 282 3.23 -14.01 -7.68
CA GLU A 282 2.91 -14.71 -8.92
C GLU A 282 2.71 -16.22 -8.69
N THR A 283 3.63 -16.84 -7.94
CA THR A 283 3.54 -18.27 -7.60
C THR A 283 2.30 -18.57 -6.73
N PHE A 284 1.92 -17.64 -5.87
CA PHE A 284 0.76 -17.78 -4.99
C PHE A 284 -0.55 -17.67 -5.77
N LEU A 285 -0.65 -16.70 -6.69
CA LEU A 285 -1.86 -16.45 -7.47
C LEU A 285 -2.10 -17.47 -8.60
N LYS A 286 -1.06 -18.20 -9.05
CA LYS A 286 -1.18 -19.24 -10.12
C LYS A 286 -1.66 -20.60 -9.61
N LYS A 287 -1.73 -20.84 -8.31
CA LYS A 287 -2.04 -22.16 -7.74
C LYS A 287 -3.54 -22.47 -7.60
N GLU A 288 -4.40 -21.75 -8.31
CA GLU A 288 -5.84 -22.06 -8.42
C GLU A 288 -6.17 -22.82 -9.70
#